data_797639743b48387cf066c3f1838be507
#
_entry.id   797639743b48387cf066c3f1838be507
#
_cell.length_a   1.000
_cell.length_b   1.000
_cell.length_c   1.000
_cell.angle_alpha   90.00
_cell.angle_beta   90.00
_cell.angle_gamma   90.00
#
_symmetry.space_group_name_H-M   'P 1'
#
loop_
_entity.id
_entity.type
_entity.pdbx_description
1 polymer ?
#
loop_
_entity_poly.entity_id
_entity_poly.type
_entity_poly.pdbx_seq_one_letter_code
_entity_poly.pdbx_strand_id
1 'polypeptide(L)'
;MTTFLKLDSFYSKVNADSDPQGADTGHFNIIRVEDLSVSGNKPPVYSRRDYYKVSLVTGHSKIHYADRCYEIDESALVFTNPMVPYHWEPISEIQTGFICIFTEAFFNNFGRLQNYPVFMSAENAVITLTPAQLQQFQDIFSKMQDELNSSYAYKYDLLRNLLMETVHEAQKLQPAYGKPSLGATAHERIAVLFSELLERQYPIELNNQRVVLSSASAFADSLNVHVNHLNKALKEITGNSTSQLISNRMLQEAKTLLKNSDWAVSEIAWSLGFDESNHFSAFFKRHTGFSPKQFRQS
;
A
#
# COMPACT_ATOMS: atom_id res chain seq x y z
N MET A 1 -13.93 -8.75 16.04
CA MET A 1 -14.10 -7.28 15.83
C MET A 1 -12.83 -6.78 15.19
N THR A 2 -12.89 -6.40 13.92
CA THR A 2 -11.76 -5.79 13.21
C THR A 2 -11.55 -4.42 13.82
N THR A 3 -10.45 -4.23 14.53
CA THR A 3 -10.16 -2.95 15.17
C THR A 3 -9.71 -1.98 14.08
N PHE A 4 -10.60 -1.11 13.65
CA PHE A 4 -10.24 0.05 12.86
C PHE A 4 -9.42 0.97 13.76
N LEU A 5 -8.13 1.12 13.49
CA LEU A 5 -7.30 2.10 14.17
C LEU A 5 -7.59 3.47 13.57
N LYS A 6 -8.46 4.22 14.22
CA LYS A 6 -8.70 5.62 13.91
C LYS A 6 -7.44 6.45 14.18
N LEU A 7 -7.31 7.55 13.47
CA LEU A 7 -6.23 8.52 13.62
C LEU A 7 -6.01 8.91 15.09
N ASP A 8 -7.09 9.17 15.85
CA ASP A 8 -7.03 9.48 17.29
C ASP A 8 -6.40 8.35 18.11
N SER A 9 -6.65 7.09 17.72
CA SER A 9 -6.05 5.93 18.38
C SER A 9 -4.56 5.79 18.10
N PHE A 10 -4.08 6.32 16.98
CA PHE A 10 -2.64 6.41 16.70
C PHE A 10 -1.98 7.41 17.64
N TYR A 11 -2.49 8.63 17.72
CA TYR A 11 -1.93 9.68 18.58
C TYR A 11 -1.95 9.29 20.05
N SER A 12 -3.01 8.66 20.52
CA SER A 12 -3.08 8.13 21.90
C SER A 12 -2.04 7.05 22.19
N LYS A 13 -1.60 6.29 21.18
CA LYS A 13 -0.59 5.22 21.35
C LYS A 13 0.85 5.75 21.35
N VAL A 14 1.09 6.81 20.62
CA VAL A 14 2.44 7.37 20.45
C VAL A 14 2.70 8.59 21.34
N ASN A 15 1.75 8.96 22.20
CA ASN A 15 1.82 10.12 23.11
C ASN A 15 2.20 11.43 22.39
N ALA A 16 1.79 11.58 21.14
CA ALA A 16 2.02 12.76 20.32
C ALA A 16 0.75 13.59 20.25
N ASP A 17 0.90 14.91 20.22
CA ASP A 17 -0.23 15.82 20.06
C ASP A 17 -0.81 15.68 18.65
N SER A 18 -2.11 15.43 18.57
CA SER A 18 -2.87 15.60 17.34
C SER A 18 -3.16 17.08 17.18
N ASP A 19 -2.56 17.75 16.20
CA ASP A 19 -3.00 19.09 15.86
C ASP A 19 -4.37 19.02 15.16
N PRO A 20 -5.47 19.41 15.80
CA PRO A 20 -6.81 19.30 15.23
C PRO A 20 -7.08 20.49 14.30
N GLN A 21 -6.36 20.61 13.19
CA GLN A 21 -6.62 21.69 12.25
C GLN A 21 -7.53 21.28 11.11
N GLY A 22 -8.70 21.93 11.10
CA GLY A 22 -9.53 22.17 9.94
C GLY A 22 -10.28 20.97 9.37
N ALA A 23 -11.53 20.80 9.76
CA ALA A 23 -12.45 19.79 9.17
C ALA A 23 -12.54 19.85 7.63
N ASP A 24 -12.19 20.99 7.02
CA ASP A 24 -12.31 21.22 5.57
C ASP A 24 -11.03 20.88 4.77
N THR A 25 -9.84 20.87 5.40
CA THR A 25 -8.55 20.65 4.69
C THR A 25 -7.99 19.24 4.83
N GLY A 26 -8.66 18.37 5.59
CA GLY A 26 -8.13 17.07 5.96
C GLY A 26 -6.99 17.16 6.99
N HIS A 27 -6.48 16.01 7.41
CA HIS A 27 -5.41 15.92 8.40
C HIS A 27 -4.05 15.74 7.74
N PHE A 28 -3.04 16.47 8.23
CA PHE A 28 -1.63 16.27 7.92
C PHE A 28 -0.79 16.52 9.18
N ASN A 29 0.14 15.61 9.46
CA ASN A 29 1.12 15.79 10.52
C ASN A 29 2.44 15.09 10.16
N ILE A 30 3.55 15.59 10.74
CA ILE A 30 4.87 14.99 10.63
C ILE A 30 5.49 14.91 12.02
N ILE A 31 6.00 13.72 12.37
CA ILE A 31 6.50 13.38 13.70
C ILE A 31 7.88 12.77 13.53
N ARG A 32 8.82 13.09 14.42
CA ARG A 32 10.10 12.40 14.50
C ARG A 32 9.92 11.04 15.15
N VAL A 33 10.59 10.03 14.62
CA VAL A 33 10.54 8.66 15.16
C VAL A 33 11.09 8.62 16.57
N GLU A 34 12.12 9.40 16.84
CA GLU A 34 12.80 9.52 18.14
C GLU A 34 11.89 10.04 19.25
N ASP A 35 10.88 10.85 18.88
CA ASP A 35 9.93 11.44 19.82
C ASP A 35 8.79 10.46 20.18
N LEU A 36 8.73 9.30 19.52
CA LEU A 36 7.68 8.32 19.74
C LEU A 36 8.00 7.42 20.94
N SER A 37 7.22 7.51 21.99
CA SER A 37 7.24 6.55 23.09
C SER A 37 6.50 5.28 22.68
N VAL A 38 7.20 4.32 22.06
CA VAL A 38 6.61 3.01 21.74
C VAL A 38 6.57 2.16 23.00
N SER A 39 5.44 2.12 23.69
CA SER A 39 5.23 1.28 24.87
C SER A 39 5.17 -0.19 24.48
N GLY A 40 6.25 -0.94 24.79
CA GLY A 40 6.31 -2.37 25.05
C GLY A 40 5.71 -3.36 24.05
N ASN A 41 6.27 -4.56 24.04
CA ASN A 41 5.83 -5.74 23.29
C ASN A 41 4.32 -6.01 23.42
N LYS A 42 3.52 -5.47 22.47
CA LYS A 42 2.14 -5.91 22.28
C LYS A 42 2.10 -6.90 21.12
N PRO A 43 1.24 -7.93 21.19
CA PRO A 43 1.09 -8.88 20.10
C PRO A 43 0.77 -8.15 18.79
N PRO A 44 1.25 -8.63 17.64
CA PRO A 44 1.06 -8.00 16.36
C PRO A 44 -0.45 -7.90 16.06
N VAL A 45 -0.96 -6.68 16.02
CA VAL A 45 -2.35 -6.42 15.65
C VAL A 45 -2.34 -5.87 14.24
N TYR A 46 -2.70 -6.71 13.29
CA TYR A 46 -3.00 -6.26 11.93
C TYR A 46 -4.31 -5.46 11.97
N SER A 47 -4.24 -4.18 11.64
CA SER A 47 -5.43 -3.31 11.67
C SER A 47 -5.48 -2.44 10.43
N ARG A 48 -6.69 -2.23 9.91
CA ARG A 48 -6.97 -1.18 8.92
C ARG A 48 -6.88 0.18 9.62
N ARG A 49 -6.49 1.19 8.86
CA ARG A 49 -6.37 2.58 9.33
C ARG A 49 -7.22 3.49 8.46
N ASP A 50 -7.53 4.68 8.93
CA ASP A 50 -8.26 5.70 8.17
C ASP A 50 -7.33 6.79 7.64
N TYR A 51 -6.02 6.53 7.61
CA TYR A 51 -4.99 7.47 7.19
C TYR A 51 -3.90 6.80 6.36
N TYR A 52 -3.25 7.58 5.53
CA TYR A 52 -2.01 7.25 4.83
C TYR A 52 -0.81 7.57 5.73
N LYS A 53 0.28 6.87 5.51
CA LYS A 53 1.54 7.17 6.18
C LYS A 53 2.71 6.99 5.22
N VAL A 54 3.63 7.96 5.22
CA VAL A 54 4.93 7.88 4.59
C VAL A 54 5.98 8.02 5.67
N SER A 55 6.82 7.00 5.84
CA SER A 55 7.85 6.98 6.87
C SER A 55 9.23 6.94 6.23
N LEU A 56 10.11 7.83 6.67
CA LEU A 56 11.54 7.72 6.46
C LEU A 56 12.12 7.13 7.74
N VAL A 57 12.64 5.91 7.68
CA VAL A 57 13.11 5.20 8.88
C VAL A 57 14.56 4.80 8.73
N THR A 58 15.30 4.91 9.82
CA THR A 58 16.67 4.43 9.97
C THR A 58 16.75 3.55 11.21
N GLY A 59 17.37 2.39 11.08
CA GLY A 59 17.47 1.36 12.10
C GLY A 59 16.92 0.03 11.63
N HIS A 60 17.39 -1.06 12.24
CA HIS A 60 16.98 -2.41 11.89
C HIS A 60 15.54 -2.67 12.34
N SER A 61 14.67 -3.03 11.40
CA SER A 61 13.25 -3.28 11.65
C SER A 61 12.65 -4.22 10.62
N LYS A 62 11.47 -4.75 10.93
CA LYS A 62 10.67 -5.57 10.02
C LYS A 62 9.29 -4.97 9.84
N ILE A 63 8.79 -5.04 8.62
CA ILE A 63 7.40 -4.74 8.32
C ILE A 63 6.72 -6.01 7.80
N HIS A 64 5.70 -6.44 8.52
CA HIS A 64 4.93 -7.64 8.20
C HIS A 64 3.62 -7.24 7.53
N TYR A 65 3.39 -7.79 6.35
CA TYR A 65 2.10 -7.82 5.67
C TYR A 65 1.48 -9.21 5.87
N ALA A 66 0.25 -9.41 5.43
CA ALA A 66 -0.47 -10.67 5.67
C ALA A 66 0.28 -11.93 5.16
N ASP A 67 1.08 -11.80 4.11
CA ASP A 67 1.76 -12.90 3.41
C ASP A 67 3.25 -12.70 3.19
N ARG A 68 3.79 -11.55 3.61
CA ARG A 68 5.19 -11.16 3.37
C ARG A 68 5.77 -10.41 4.56
N CYS A 69 7.09 -10.52 4.70
CA CYS A 69 7.88 -9.73 5.63
C CYS A 69 9.01 -9.06 4.85
N TYR A 70 9.15 -7.75 5.05
CA TYR A 70 10.29 -7.00 4.52
C TYR A 70 11.19 -6.60 5.68
N GLU A 71 12.47 -6.90 5.55
CA GLU A 71 13.50 -6.52 6.50
C GLU A 71 14.17 -5.21 6.01
N ILE A 72 14.34 -4.29 6.93
CA ILE A 72 15.00 -3.00 6.72
C ILE A 72 16.24 -3.02 7.61
N ASP A 73 17.41 -3.14 6.97
CA ASP A 73 18.67 -3.26 7.71
C ASP A 73 19.26 -1.92 8.13
N GLU A 74 19.16 -0.90 7.27
CA GLU A 74 19.75 0.42 7.51
C GLU A 74 18.71 1.53 7.43
N SER A 75 18.22 1.84 6.23
CA SER A 75 17.25 2.90 6.03
C SER A 75 16.31 2.62 4.86
N ALA A 76 15.07 3.06 5.00
CA ALA A 76 14.06 2.91 3.96
C ALA A 76 13.00 4.01 4.01
N LEU A 77 12.37 4.25 2.84
CA LEU A 77 11.04 4.85 2.76
C LEU A 77 9.99 3.74 2.83
N VAL A 78 8.97 3.96 3.63
CA VAL A 78 7.86 3.03 3.78
C VAL A 78 6.54 3.76 3.54
N PHE A 79 5.81 3.34 2.53
CA PHE A 79 4.50 3.86 2.16
C PHE A 79 3.41 2.92 2.67
N THR A 80 2.43 3.45 3.35
CA THR A 80 1.29 2.65 3.81
C THR A 80 -0.01 3.35 3.47
N ASN A 81 -0.98 2.59 3.00
CA ASN A 81 -2.32 3.05 2.72
C ASN A 81 -3.32 2.50 3.76
N PRO A 82 -4.51 3.10 3.89
CA PRO A 82 -5.54 2.66 4.83
C PRO A 82 -5.98 1.20 4.66
N MET A 83 -5.91 0.69 3.44
CA MET A 83 -6.51 -0.58 3.05
C MET A 83 -5.60 -1.79 3.25
N VAL A 84 -4.27 -1.57 3.28
CA VAL A 84 -3.28 -2.65 3.45
C VAL A 84 -2.82 -2.71 4.90
N PRO A 85 -3.28 -3.69 5.67
CA PRO A 85 -2.86 -3.83 7.06
C PRO A 85 -1.43 -4.34 7.15
N TYR A 86 -0.70 -3.79 8.09
CA TYR A 86 0.67 -4.18 8.36
C TYR A 86 0.96 -4.14 9.87
N HIS A 87 2.02 -4.85 10.25
CA HIS A 87 2.61 -4.77 11.58
C HIS A 87 4.08 -4.33 11.45
N TRP A 88 4.45 -3.34 12.26
CA TRP A 88 5.82 -2.85 12.37
C TRP A 88 6.50 -3.47 13.60
N GLU A 89 7.68 -4.07 13.39
CA GLU A 89 8.50 -4.68 14.43
C GLU A 89 9.88 -4.01 14.44
N PRO A 90 10.15 -3.10 15.40
CA PRO A 90 11.50 -2.56 15.59
C PRO A 90 12.41 -3.65 16.16
N ILE A 91 13.61 -3.82 15.60
CA ILE A 91 14.62 -4.79 16.05
C ILE A 91 15.74 -4.06 16.78
N SER A 92 16.28 -2.98 16.19
CA SER A 92 17.25 -2.14 16.91
C SER A 92 16.56 -1.30 17.98
N GLU A 93 17.25 -1.09 19.11
CA GLU A 93 16.76 -0.25 20.21
C GLU A 93 16.58 1.21 19.79
N ILE A 94 17.41 1.68 18.85
CA ILE A 94 17.38 3.04 18.34
C ILE A 94 16.78 3.02 16.95
N GLN A 95 15.68 3.74 16.79
CA GLN A 95 15.04 4.03 15.52
C GLN A 95 14.99 5.55 15.33
N THR A 96 15.35 6.03 14.16
CA THR A 96 15.32 7.48 13.87
C THR A 96 14.61 7.75 12.55
N GLY A 97 14.24 9.01 12.33
CA GLY A 97 13.66 9.45 11.08
C GLY A 97 12.34 10.19 11.26
N PHE A 98 11.46 10.09 10.27
CA PHE A 98 10.20 10.84 10.23
C PHE A 98 9.02 9.96 9.87
N ILE A 99 7.87 10.29 10.40
CA ILE A 99 6.57 9.73 10.03
C ILE A 99 5.65 10.86 9.60
N CYS A 100 5.29 10.89 8.33
CA CYS A 100 4.27 11.76 7.78
C CYS A 100 2.94 11.01 7.74
N ILE A 101 1.90 11.57 8.37
CA ILE A 101 0.56 11.00 8.48
C ILE A 101 -0.44 11.98 7.87
N PHE A 102 -1.32 11.47 7.00
CA PHE A 102 -2.32 12.31 6.37
C PHE A 102 -3.56 11.51 5.96
N THR A 103 -4.70 12.20 5.85
CA THR A 103 -5.94 11.62 5.39
C THR A 103 -6.12 11.79 3.88
N GLU A 104 -7.00 11.01 3.27
CA GLU A 104 -7.35 11.18 1.86
C GLU A 104 -7.92 12.57 1.59
N ALA A 105 -8.70 13.12 2.53
CA ALA A 105 -9.27 14.46 2.43
C ALA A 105 -8.20 15.55 2.27
N PHE A 106 -6.99 15.36 2.82
CA PHE A 106 -5.87 16.29 2.64
C PHE A 106 -5.44 16.44 1.17
N PHE A 107 -5.66 15.39 0.36
CA PHE A 107 -5.34 15.37 -1.07
C PHE A 107 -6.54 15.63 -1.98
N ASN A 108 -7.73 15.85 -1.45
CA ASN A 108 -8.89 16.20 -2.25
C ASN A 108 -8.52 17.39 -3.16
N ASN A 109 -8.72 17.24 -4.47
CA ASN A 109 -8.35 18.15 -5.56
C ASN A 109 -6.90 18.11 -6.08
N PHE A 110 -5.98 17.31 -5.48
CA PHE A 110 -4.59 17.19 -5.95
C PHE A 110 -4.29 15.90 -6.72
N GLY A 111 -5.25 14.99 -6.83
CA GLY A 111 -5.09 13.68 -7.48
C GLY A 111 -5.44 12.52 -6.55
N ARG A 112 -5.49 11.32 -7.10
CA ARG A 112 -5.76 10.11 -6.32
C ARG A 112 -4.45 9.43 -5.96
N LEU A 113 -4.10 9.42 -4.69
CA LEU A 113 -2.90 8.75 -4.16
C LEU A 113 -2.88 7.26 -4.50
N GLN A 114 -4.06 6.65 -4.57
CA GLN A 114 -4.25 5.25 -4.95
C GLN A 114 -3.71 4.91 -6.35
N ASN A 115 -3.50 5.91 -7.21
CA ASN A 115 -2.95 5.71 -8.56
C ASN A 115 -1.41 5.60 -8.57
N TYR A 116 -0.75 5.87 -7.44
CA TYR A 116 0.71 5.81 -7.36
C TYR A 116 1.15 4.41 -6.89
N PRO A 117 2.04 3.72 -7.64
CA PRO A 117 2.50 2.36 -7.33
C PRO A 117 2.94 2.14 -5.89
N VAL A 118 3.59 3.12 -5.28
CA VAL A 118 4.06 3.06 -3.88
C VAL A 118 2.93 2.89 -2.85
N PHE A 119 1.69 3.25 -3.20
CA PHE A 119 0.51 3.06 -2.35
C PHE A 119 -0.37 1.87 -2.79
N MET A 120 -0.12 1.27 -3.98
CA MET A 120 -1.00 0.25 -4.54
C MET A 120 -0.74 -1.14 -3.96
N SER A 121 0.52 -1.49 -3.72
CA SER A 121 0.89 -2.84 -3.28
C SER A 121 2.00 -2.84 -2.25
N ALA A 122 2.03 -3.89 -1.41
CA ALA A 122 3.10 -4.09 -0.44
C ALA A 122 4.49 -4.25 -1.10
N GLU A 123 4.54 -4.73 -2.35
CA GLU A 123 5.78 -4.91 -3.12
C GLU A 123 6.50 -3.57 -3.39
N ASN A 124 5.72 -2.52 -3.61
CA ASN A 124 6.23 -1.18 -3.92
C ASN A 124 6.29 -0.27 -2.69
N ALA A 125 5.82 -0.75 -1.55
CA ALA A 125 5.63 0.06 -0.35
C ALA A 125 6.93 0.30 0.44
N VAL A 126 7.97 -0.52 0.24
CA VAL A 126 9.24 -0.43 0.97
C VAL A 126 10.37 -0.19 -0.02
N ILE A 127 11.08 0.91 0.14
CA ILE A 127 12.19 1.32 -0.74
C ILE A 127 13.44 1.52 0.12
N THR A 128 14.40 0.61 -0.01
CA THR A 128 15.70 0.74 0.65
C THR A 128 16.47 1.91 0.06
N LEU A 129 17.14 2.69 0.91
CA LEU A 129 17.84 3.91 0.52
C LEU A 129 19.34 3.76 0.71
N THR A 130 20.10 4.31 -0.25
CA THR A 130 21.52 4.59 -0.05
C THR A 130 21.70 5.80 0.88
N PRO A 131 22.90 6.02 1.48
CA PRO A 131 23.14 7.19 2.34
C PRO A 131 22.85 8.53 1.66
N ALA A 132 23.17 8.66 0.37
CA ALA A 132 22.90 9.89 -0.39
C ALA A 132 21.40 10.12 -0.60
N GLN A 133 20.65 9.06 -0.89
CA GLN A 133 19.19 9.11 -1.02
C GLN A 133 18.52 9.40 0.34
N LEU A 134 19.02 8.80 1.41
CA LEU A 134 18.54 9.09 2.77
C LEU A 134 18.65 10.58 3.08
N GLN A 135 19.81 11.21 2.79
CA GLN A 135 19.99 12.65 3.02
C GLN A 135 19.00 13.50 2.19
N GLN A 136 18.80 13.15 0.92
CA GLN A 136 17.83 13.84 0.07
C GLN A 136 16.43 13.83 0.68
N PHE A 137 15.97 12.67 1.16
CA PHE A 137 14.65 12.57 1.78
C PHE A 137 14.60 13.23 3.15
N GLN A 138 15.67 13.16 3.95
CA GLN A 138 15.75 13.89 5.22
C GLN A 138 15.57 15.40 5.02
N ASP A 139 16.14 15.97 3.97
CA ASP A 139 15.99 17.39 3.64
C ASP A 139 14.53 17.74 3.30
N ILE A 140 13.84 16.89 2.55
CA ILE A 140 12.41 17.09 2.20
C ILE A 140 11.53 16.99 3.46
N PHE A 141 11.74 15.97 4.30
CA PHE A 141 10.96 15.80 5.53
C PHE A 141 11.22 16.91 6.55
N SER A 142 12.47 17.38 6.65
CA SER A 142 12.81 18.52 7.50
C SER A 142 12.09 19.78 7.03
N LYS A 143 12.06 20.05 5.73
CA LYS A 143 11.28 21.16 5.16
C LYS A 143 9.78 21.03 5.47
N MET A 144 9.21 19.82 5.40
CA MET A 144 7.81 19.62 5.78
C MET A 144 7.58 19.94 7.26
N GLN A 145 8.51 19.55 8.14
CA GLN A 145 8.40 19.81 9.57
C GLN A 145 8.49 21.30 9.87
N ASP A 146 9.43 22.00 9.25
CA ASP A 146 9.58 23.46 9.39
C ASP A 146 8.34 24.19 8.87
N GLU A 147 7.83 23.76 7.72
CA GLU A 147 6.65 24.38 7.11
C GLU A 147 5.39 24.16 7.94
N LEU A 148 5.20 22.95 8.50
CA LEU A 148 4.05 22.68 9.37
C LEU A 148 3.99 23.65 10.56
N ASN A 149 5.15 24.01 11.12
CA ASN A 149 5.30 24.93 12.24
C ASN A 149 5.30 26.41 11.81
N SER A 150 5.28 26.70 10.51
CA SER A 150 5.31 28.07 10.00
C SER A 150 3.95 28.78 10.15
N SER A 151 3.98 30.11 10.13
CA SER A 151 2.78 30.94 10.07
C SER A 151 2.32 31.26 8.64
N TYR A 152 2.89 30.60 7.62
CA TYR A 152 2.57 30.86 6.22
C TYR A 152 1.12 30.47 5.88
N ALA A 153 0.38 31.37 5.28
CA ALA A 153 -1.05 31.19 5.02
C ALA A 153 -1.36 30.01 4.08
N TYR A 154 -0.44 29.68 3.17
CA TYR A 154 -0.59 28.58 2.19
C TYR A 154 0.30 27.38 2.53
N LYS A 155 0.69 27.20 3.79
CA LYS A 155 1.57 26.10 4.22
C LYS A 155 1.06 24.72 3.81
N TYR A 156 -0.24 24.50 3.87
CA TYR A 156 -0.81 23.20 3.48
C TYR A 156 -0.69 22.89 1.98
N ASP A 157 -0.70 23.93 1.13
CA ASP A 157 -0.44 23.75 -0.30
C ASP A 157 1.02 23.36 -0.54
N LEU A 158 1.94 23.99 0.17
CA LEU A 158 3.37 23.66 0.11
C LEU A 158 3.64 22.26 0.68
N LEU A 159 3.01 21.89 1.78
CA LEU A 159 3.11 20.53 2.36
C LEU A 159 2.63 19.45 1.40
N ARG A 160 1.54 19.67 0.65
CA ARG A 160 1.08 18.75 -0.41
C ARG A 160 2.12 18.62 -1.52
N ASN A 161 2.72 19.71 -1.95
CA ASN A 161 3.75 19.69 -2.98
C ASN A 161 5.00 18.92 -2.52
N LEU A 162 5.49 19.14 -1.29
CA LEU A 162 6.63 18.42 -0.71
C LEU A 162 6.34 16.91 -0.56
N LEU A 163 5.13 16.57 -0.16
CA LEU A 163 4.73 15.16 -0.08
C LEU A 163 4.65 14.52 -1.47
N MET A 164 4.15 15.24 -2.49
CA MET A 164 4.17 14.76 -3.88
C MET A 164 5.58 14.66 -4.43
N GLU A 165 6.48 15.57 -4.09
CA GLU A 165 7.91 15.46 -4.40
C GLU A 165 8.49 14.17 -3.83
N THR A 166 8.20 13.86 -2.54
CA THR A 166 8.60 12.60 -1.90
C THR A 166 8.09 11.38 -2.67
N VAL A 167 6.82 11.37 -3.07
CA VAL A 167 6.21 10.27 -3.84
C VAL A 167 6.92 10.10 -5.19
N HIS A 168 7.16 11.19 -5.91
CA HIS A 168 7.79 11.13 -7.24
C HIS A 168 9.26 10.74 -7.17
N GLU A 169 10.03 11.30 -6.23
CA GLU A 169 11.43 10.90 -6.04
C GLU A 169 11.54 9.43 -5.64
N ALA A 170 10.67 8.95 -4.75
CA ALA A 170 10.61 7.54 -4.38
C ALA A 170 10.32 6.62 -5.57
N GLN A 171 9.40 6.98 -6.44
CA GLN A 171 9.09 6.20 -7.64
C GLN A 171 10.23 6.14 -8.64
N LYS A 172 11.07 7.18 -8.73
CA LYS A 172 12.28 7.16 -9.58
C LYS A 172 13.32 6.13 -9.10
N LEU A 173 13.29 5.76 -7.82
CA LEU A 173 14.18 4.74 -7.24
C LEU A 173 13.70 3.32 -7.51
N GLN A 174 12.43 3.14 -7.82
CA GLN A 174 11.89 1.82 -8.15
C GLN A 174 12.18 1.49 -9.62
N PRO A 175 12.52 0.22 -9.95
CA PRO A 175 12.57 -0.21 -11.35
C PRO A 175 11.20 0.11 -11.98
N ALA A 176 11.23 0.74 -13.13
CA ALA A 176 10.08 1.34 -13.78
C ALA A 176 8.93 0.34 -13.99
N TYR A 177 8.04 0.24 -12.99
CA TYR A 177 6.69 -0.21 -13.23
C TYR A 177 5.91 1.01 -13.72
N GLY A 178 5.64 1.07 -15.03
CA GLY A 178 4.50 1.87 -15.45
C GLY A 178 4.69 3.12 -16.30
N LYS A 179 5.82 3.35 -16.96
CA LYS A 179 5.79 4.09 -18.25
C LYS A 179 6.75 3.44 -19.22
N PRO A 180 6.29 3.07 -20.42
CA PRO A 180 7.21 2.66 -21.47
C PRO A 180 8.20 3.79 -21.66
N SER A 181 9.50 3.52 -21.51
CA SER A 181 10.54 4.44 -21.95
C SER A 181 10.31 4.77 -23.43
N LEU A 182 10.77 5.92 -23.89
CA LEU A 182 10.95 6.18 -25.31
C LEU A 182 11.82 5.04 -25.87
N GLY A 183 11.17 4.01 -26.47
CA GLY A 183 11.82 2.76 -26.91
C GLY A 183 11.27 1.48 -26.26
N ALA A 184 10.30 1.56 -25.35
CA ALA A 184 9.66 0.38 -24.76
C ALA A 184 9.08 -0.54 -25.82
N THR A 185 9.34 -1.83 -25.69
CA THR A 185 8.79 -2.86 -26.58
C THR A 185 7.27 -2.91 -26.47
N ALA A 186 6.61 -3.48 -27.49
CA ALA A 186 5.15 -3.71 -27.43
C ALA A 186 4.78 -4.58 -26.22
N HIS A 187 5.62 -5.54 -25.85
CA HIS A 187 5.41 -6.43 -24.70
C HIS A 187 5.49 -5.69 -23.36
N GLU A 188 6.45 -4.79 -23.20
CA GLU A 188 6.55 -3.94 -21.99
C GLU A 188 5.31 -3.06 -21.82
N ARG A 189 4.86 -2.42 -22.91
CA ARG A 189 3.62 -1.59 -22.87
C ARG A 189 2.39 -2.40 -22.46
N ILE A 190 2.23 -3.61 -23.01
CA ILE A 190 1.12 -4.51 -22.67
C ILE A 190 1.21 -4.92 -21.21
N ALA A 191 2.40 -5.26 -20.71
CA ALA A 191 2.59 -5.65 -19.31
C ALA A 191 2.22 -4.53 -18.33
N VAL A 192 2.62 -3.29 -18.65
CA VAL A 192 2.26 -2.10 -17.87
C VAL A 192 0.75 -1.89 -17.82
N LEU A 193 0.10 -1.86 -19.00
CA LEU A 193 -1.36 -1.64 -19.09
C LEU A 193 -2.13 -2.75 -18.38
N PHE A 194 -1.67 -4.00 -18.48
CA PHE A 194 -2.27 -5.12 -17.75
C PHE A 194 -2.16 -4.91 -16.23
N SER A 195 -0.97 -4.54 -15.74
CA SER A 195 -0.75 -4.31 -14.31
C SER A 195 -1.62 -3.16 -13.80
N GLU A 196 -1.75 -2.07 -14.55
CA GLU A 196 -2.64 -0.97 -14.20
C GLU A 196 -4.12 -1.42 -14.12
N LEU A 197 -4.60 -2.18 -15.10
CA LEU A 197 -5.97 -2.68 -15.11
C LEU A 197 -6.21 -3.67 -13.97
N LEU A 198 -5.23 -4.52 -13.65
CA LEU A 198 -5.32 -5.46 -12.56
C LEU A 198 -5.45 -4.73 -11.22
N GLU A 199 -4.56 -3.78 -10.96
CA GLU A 199 -4.53 -3.04 -9.68
C GLU A 199 -5.72 -2.09 -9.51
N ARG A 200 -6.30 -1.54 -10.59
CA ARG A 200 -7.50 -0.69 -10.51
C ARG A 200 -8.74 -1.38 -9.94
N GLN A 201 -8.77 -2.72 -9.92
CA GLN A 201 -9.87 -3.47 -9.34
C GLN A 201 -9.76 -3.64 -7.83
N TYR A 202 -8.64 -3.21 -7.25
CA TYR A 202 -8.29 -3.35 -5.85
C TYR A 202 -7.87 -2.01 -5.25
N PRO A 203 -7.94 -1.85 -3.91
CA PRO A 203 -8.52 -2.79 -2.95
C PRO A 203 -10.05 -2.86 -3.04
N ILE A 204 -10.65 -3.94 -2.54
CA ILE A 204 -12.11 -4.06 -2.42
C ILE A 204 -12.52 -3.46 -1.07
N GLU A 205 -13.21 -2.32 -1.11
CA GLU A 205 -13.56 -1.52 0.08
C GLU A 205 -14.93 -1.86 0.65
N LEU A 206 -15.86 -2.24 -0.21
CA LEU A 206 -17.25 -2.51 0.14
C LEU A 206 -17.62 -3.93 -0.31
N ASN A 207 -18.45 -4.60 0.49
CA ASN A 207 -18.94 -5.95 0.17
C ASN A 207 -19.89 -6.01 -1.03
N ASN A 208 -20.31 -4.87 -1.56
CA ASN A 208 -21.09 -4.74 -2.80
C ASN A 208 -20.22 -4.40 -4.03
N GLN A 209 -18.91 -4.24 -3.87
CA GLN A 209 -17.96 -4.16 -4.98
C GLN A 209 -17.61 -5.56 -5.47
N ARG A 210 -17.41 -5.69 -6.79
CA ARG A 210 -17.04 -6.96 -7.41
C ARG A 210 -15.93 -6.79 -8.42
N VAL A 211 -14.94 -7.67 -8.36
CA VAL A 211 -13.90 -7.81 -9.40
C VAL A 211 -14.57 -8.23 -10.71
N VAL A 212 -14.36 -7.46 -11.77
CA VAL A 212 -14.97 -7.68 -13.08
C VAL A 212 -14.04 -8.47 -13.99
N LEU A 213 -12.75 -8.10 -14.03
CA LEU A 213 -11.75 -8.75 -14.86
C LEU A 213 -11.06 -9.87 -14.06
N SER A 214 -11.50 -11.10 -14.26
CA SER A 214 -10.99 -12.27 -13.52
C SER A 214 -10.28 -13.30 -14.40
N SER A 215 -10.22 -13.11 -15.72
CA SER A 215 -9.61 -14.05 -16.66
C SER A 215 -8.68 -13.38 -17.66
N ALA A 216 -7.71 -14.14 -18.18
CA ALA A 216 -6.79 -13.64 -19.22
C ALA A 216 -7.52 -13.12 -20.47
N SER A 217 -8.65 -13.73 -20.84
CA SER A 217 -9.48 -13.27 -21.97
C SER A 217 -10.08 -11.91 -21.66
N ALA A 218 -10.70 -11.73 -20.48
CA ALA A 218 -11.31 -10.45 -20.09
C ALA A 218 -10.31 -9.30 -20.10
N PHE A 219 -9.09 -9.54 -19.63
CA PHE A 219 -8.00 -8.54 -19.69
C PHE A 219 -7.56 -8.28 -21.13
N ALA A 220 -7.41 -9.33 -21.95
CA ALA A 220 -7.02 -9.18 -23.35
C ALA A 220 -8.05 -8.35 -24.14
N ASP A 221 -9.34 -8.63 -23.92
CA ASP A 221 -10.45 -7.89 -24.54
C ASP A 221 -10.43 -6.40 -24.10
N SER A 222 -10.23 -6.14 -22.80
CA SER A 222 -10.13 -4.77 -22.28
C SER A 222 -8.93 -3.99 -22.81
N LEU A 223 -7.84 -4.69 -23.14
CA LEU A 223 -6.63 -4.10 -23.71
C LEU A 223 -6.63 -4.04 -25.25
N ASN A 224 -7.68 -4.55 -25.88
CA ASN A 224 -7.77 -4.71 -27.33
C ASN A 224 -6.58 -5.46 -27.93
N VAL A 225 -6.14 -6.54 -27.28
CA VAL A 225 -5.08 -7.43 -27.76
C VAL A 225 -5.55 -8.89 -27.79
N HIS A 226 -4.92 -9.71 -28.60
CA HIS A 226 -5.22 -11.13 -28.58
C HIS A 226 -4.66 -11.78 -27.29
N VAL A 227 -5.41 -12.69 -26.67
CA VAL A 227 -5.03 -13.35 -25.41
C VAL A 227 -3.66 -14.03 -25.47
N ASN A 228 -3.28 -14.63 -26.59
CA ASN A 228 -1.95 -15.22 -26.77
C ASN A 228 -0.83 -14.16 -26.74
N HIS A 229 -1.12 -12.97 -27.28
CA HIS A 229 -0.16 -11.85 -27.26
C HIS A 229 0.02 -11.33 -25.83
N LEU A 230 -1.08 -11.16 -25.09
CA LEU A 230 -1.03 -10.82 -23.67
C LEU A 230 -0.23 -11.85 -22.87
N ASN A 231 -0.54 -13.14 -23.03
CA ASN A 231 0.17 -14.22 -22.31
C ASN A 231 1.67 -14.25 -22.64
N LYS A 232 2.04 -14.04 -23.92
CA LYS A 232 3.44 -13.99 -24.32
C LYS A 232 4.15 -12.79 -23.72
N ALA A 233 3.55 -11.61 -23.80
CA ALA A 233 4.12 -10.37 -23.25
C ALA A 233 4.36 -10.48 -21.74
N LEU A 234 3.37 -10.93 -20.98
CA LEU A 234 3.49 -11.08 -19.53
C LEU A 234 4.50 -12.15 -19.15
N LYS A 235 4.52 -13.29 -19.86
CA LYS A 235 5.49 -14.34 -19.59
C LYS A 235 6.92 -13.90 -19.83
N GLU A 236 7.15 -13.11 -20.90
CA GLU A 236 8.46 -12.56 -21.24
C GLU A 236 8.94 -11.52 -20.22
N ILE A 237 8.06 -10.59 -19.84
CA ILE A 237 8.42 -9.46 -18.97
C ILE A 237 8.45 -9.84 -17.48
N THR A 238 7.48 -10.65 -17.01
CA THR A 238 7.32 -10.96 -15.58
C THR A 238 7.77 -12.36 -15.17
N GLY A 239 8.02 -13.23 -16.12
CA GLY A 239 8.29 -14.65 -15.88
C GLY A 239 7.03 -15.46 -15.50
N ASN A 240 5.88 -14.83 -15.28
CA ASN A 240 4.63 -15.45 -14.83
C ASN A 240 3.59 -15.52 -15.96
N SER A 241 2.68 -16.48 -15.89
CA SER A 241 1.50 -16.47 -16.76
C SER A 241 0.48 -15.43 -16.29
N THR A 242 -0.35 -14.96 -17.22
CA THR A 242 -1.45 -14.03 -16.91
C THR A 242 -2.34 -14.55 -15.78
N SER A 243 -2.70 -15.84 -15.83
CA SER A 243 -3.52 -16.48 -14.79
C SER A 243 -2.82 -16.53 -13.43
N GLN A 244 -1.50 -16.71 -13.40
CA GLN A 244 -0.73 -16.63 -12.14
C GLN A 244 -0.75 -15.23 -11.53
N LEU A 245 -0.55 -14.21 -12.35
CA LEU A 245 -0.58 -12.80 -11.87
C LEU A 245 -1.95 -12.45 -11.31
N ILE A 246 -3.03 -12.76 -12.03
CA ILE A 246 -4.41 -12.54 -11.56
C ILE A 246 -4.66 -13.31 -10.25
N SER A 247 -4.32 -14.60 -10.22
CA SER A 247 -4.54 -15.46 -9.05
C SER A 247 -3.76 -14.98 -7.82
N ASN A 248 -2.52 -14.56 -8.00
CA ASN A 248 -1.70 -14.05 -6.91
C ASN A 248 -2.29 -12.77 -6.32
N ARG A 249 -2.73 -11.82 -7.16
CA ARG A 249 -3.32 -10.57 -6.69
C ARG A 249 -4.66 -10.81 -5.99
N MET A 250 -5.50 -11.67 -6.57
CA MET A 250 -6.77 -12.09 -5.96
C MET A 250 -6.55 -12.78 -4.61
N LEU A 251 -5.55 -13.66 -4.51
CA LEU A 251 -5.22 -14.35 -3.27
C LEU A 251 -4.75 -13.39 -2.18
N GLN A 252 -3.94 -12.40 -2.55
CA GLN A 252 -3.49 -11.35 -1.64
C GLN A 252 -4.69 -10.57 -1.07
N GLU A 253 -5.62 -10.16 -1.92
CA GLU A 253 -6.83 -9.47 -1.48
C GLU A 253 -7.71 -10.37 -0.60
N ALA A 254 -7.88 -11.65 -0.99
CA ALA A 254 -8.62 -12.63 -0.19
C ALA A 254 -8.07 -12.75 1.24
N LYS A 255 -6.74 -12.87 1.38
CA LYS A 255 -6.09 -12.92 2.70
C LYS A 255 -6.35 -11.65 3.51
N THR A 256 -6.26 -10.50 2.86
CA THR A 256 -6.53 -9.19 3.48
C THR A 256 -7.96 -9.11 3.99
N LEU A 257 -8.95 -9.44 3.15
CA LEU A 257 -10.36 -9.41 3.52
C LEU A 257 -10.69 -10.42 4.62
N LEU A 258 -10.15 -11.65 4.57
CA LEU A 258 -10.37 -12.66 5.59
C LEU A 258 -9.83 -12.24 6.96
N LYS A 259 -8.70 -11.56 7.01
CA LYS A 259 -8.07 -11.13 8.28
C LYS A 259 -8.65 -9.82 8.82
N ASN A 260 -9.13 -8.94 7.96
CA ASN A 260 -9.38 -7.54 8.33
C ASN A 260 -10.83 -7.11 8.13
N SER A 261 -11.74 -8.01 7.76
CA SER A 261 -13.16 -7.72 7.69
C SER A 261 -13.99 -8.79 8.39
N ASP A 262 -15.18 -8.39 8.86
CA ASP A 262 -16.20 -9.30 9.41
C ASP A 262 -17.11 -9.89 8.32
N TRP A 263 -16.78 -9.67 7.04
CA TRP A 263 -17.59 -10.15 5.93
C TRP A 263 -17.70 -11.66 5.92
N ALA A 264 -18.88 -12.16 5.59
CA ALA A 264 -19.03 -13.59 5.39
C ALA A 264 -18.11 -14.10 4.28
N VAL A 265 -17.68 -15.37 4.38
CA VAL A 265 -16.84 -15.99 3.34
C VAL A 265 -17.52 -15.94 1.97
N SER A 266 -18.85 -15.99 1.93
CA SER A 266 -19.64 -15.87 0.70
C SER A 266 -19.58 -14.44 0.12
N GLU A 267 -19.60 -13.41 0.95
CA GLU A 267 -19.47 -12.01 0.51
C GLU A 267 -18.07 -11.75 -0.07
N ILE A 268 -17.02 -12.26 0.60
CA ILE A 268 -15.64 -12.19 0.10
C ILE A 268 -15.51 -12.92 -1.23
N ALA A 269 -16.09 -14.13 -1.35
CA ALA A 269 -16.07 -14.88 -2.59
C ALA A 269 -16.71 -14.11 -3.74
N TRP A 270 -17.89 -13.55 -3.50
CA TRP A 270 -18.62 -12.76 -4.50
C TRP A 270 -17.84 -11.50 -4.91
N SER A 271 -17.30 -10.76 -3.94
CA SER A 271 -16.51 -9.54 -4.19
C SER A 271 -15.25 -9.83 -5.01
N LEU A 272 -14.62 -10.99 -4.82
CA LEU A 272 -13.48 -11.45 -5.60
C LEU A 272 -13.84 -12.02 -6.98
N GLY A 273 -15.13 -12.01 -7.36
CA GLY A 273 -15.59 -12.42 -8.67
C GLY A 273 -16.05 -13.89 -8.75
N PHE A 274 -16.06 -14.63 -7.65
CA PHE A 274 -16.60 -16.01 -7.65
C PHE A 274 -18.13 -16.00 -7.53
N ASP A 275 -18.81 -16.74 -8.38
CA ASP A 275 -20.26 -16.90 -8.29
C ASP A 275 -20.67 -17.81 -7.12
N GLU A 276 -19.83 -18.77 -6.78
CA GLU A 276 -20.06 -19.70 -5.69
C GLU A 276 -18.92 -19.70 -4.67
N SER A 277 -19.27 -19.64 -3.38
CA SER A 277 -18.30 -19.64 -2.28
C SER A 277 -17.47 -20.93 -2.18
N ASN A 278 -18.00 -22.04 -2.72
CA ASN A 278 -17.28 -23.32 -2.78
C ASN A 278 -16.08 -23.25 -3.74
N HIS A 279 -16.25 -22.59 -4.89
CA HIS A 279 -15.14 -22.39 -5.84
C HIS A 279 -14.05 -21.49 -5.23
N PHE A 280 -14.43 -20.44 -4.55
CA PHE A 280 -13.48 -19.62 -3.79
C PHE A 280 -12.77 -20.43 -2.71
N SER A 281 -13.49 -21.23 -1.93
CA SER A 281 -12.91 -22.05 -0.85
C SER A 281 -11.89 -23.06 -1.39
N ALA A 282 -12.20 -23.69 -2.53
CA ALA A 282 -11.29 -24.61 -3.21
C ALA A 282 -10.05 -23.88 -3.76
N PHE A 283 -10.25 -22.72 -4.41
CA PHE A 283 -9.17 -21.84 -4.87
C PHE A 283 -8.25 -21.45 -3.73
N PHE A 284 -8.80 -20.92 -2.65
CA PHE A 284 -8.04 -20.42 -1.50
C PHE A 284 -7.25 -21.55 -0.84
N LYS A 285 -7.90 -22.72 -0.59
CA LYS A 285 -7.24 -23.88 0.02
C LYS A 285 -6.11 -24.44 -0.87
N ARG A 286 -6.30 -24.47 -2.18
CA ARG A 286 -5.25 -24.91 -3.12
C ARG A 286 -4.00 -24.02 -3.05
N HIS A 287 -4.16 -22.73 -2.84
CA HIS A 287 -3.04 -21.77 -2.83
C HIS A 287 -2.42 -21.56 -1.45
N THR A 288 -3.15 -21.82 -0.35
CA THR A 288 -2.68 -21.52 1.02
C THR A 288 -2.51 -22.77 1.90
N GLY A 289 -3.08 -23.89 1.50
CA GLY A 289 -3.18 -25.09 2.34
C GLY A 289 -4.32 -25.06 3.36
N PHE A 290 -4.93 -23.89 3.63
CA PHE A 290 -5.98 -23.68 4.63
C PHE A 290 -7.32 -23.33 3.97
N SER A 291 -8.42 -23.75 4.59
CA SER A 291 -9.72 -23.19 4.22
C SER A 291 -9.82 -21.72 4.60
N PRO A 292 -10.67 -20.91 3.94
CA PRO A 292 -10.88 -19.50 4.32
C PRO A 292 -11.24 -19.31 5.80
N LYS A 293 -12.06 -20.22 6.34
CA LYS A 293 -12.47 -20.19 7.76
C LYS A 293 -11.30 -20.47 8.70
N GLN A 294 -10.47 -21.47 8.40
CA GLN A 294 -9.26 -21.78 9.16
C GLN A 294 -8.26 -20.62 9.13
N PHE A 295 -8.05 -20.05 7.94
CA PHE A 295 -7.13 -18.91 7.77
C PHE A 295 -7.60 -17.66 8.53
N ARG A 296 -8.90 -17.40 8.63
CA ARG A 296 -9.46 -16.31 9.43
C ARG A 296 -9.15 -16.47 10.92
N GLN A 297 -9.11 -17.70 11.42
CA GLN A 297 -8.92 -18.00 12.84
C GLN A 297 -7.46 -18.14 13.26
N SER A 298 -6.54 -18.35 12.30
CA SER A 298 -5.09 -18.41 12.55
C SER A 298 -4.52 -17.01 12.74
#